data_fde2bedbbbd72d93f300203aa7ca566a
#
_entry.id   fde2bedbbbd72d93f300203aa7ca566a
#
_cell.length_a   1.000
_cell.length_b   1.000
_cell.length_c   1.000
_cell.angle_alpha   90.00
_cell.angle_beta   90.00
_cell.angle_gamma   90.00
#
_symmetry.space_group_name_H-M   'P 1'
#
loop_
_entity.id
_entity.type
_entity.pdbx_description
1 polymer ?
#
loop_
_entity_poly.entity_id
_entity_poly.type
_entity_poly.pdbx_seq_one_letter_code
_entity_poly.pdbx_strand_id
1 'polypeptide(L)'
;GGAAVTEEFHPGFRNSVASYTVSLLNPRVIADLRLAQHGLRVVERPYSNFLPLPDGRAFRLGGEHGLAEVAKWSARDAERLPLYYAMLERVVAVLRELMLLTPPNVSDGFVLGDWLASAAVARRLGRLDMRGRRDLLDLFTKSAGR
;
A
#
# COMPACT_ATOMS: atom_id res chain seq x y z
N GLY A 1 -5.05 -20.53 5.22
CA GLY A 1 -6.50 -20.55 5.03
C GLY A 1 -7.01 -19.23 4.46
N GLY A 2 -8.30 -19.17 4.21
CA GLY A 2 -8.97 -18.02 3.62
C GLY A 2 -8.47 -17.70 2.21
N ALA A 3 -8.50 -16.42 1.82
CA ALA A 3 -8.09 -15.96 0.49
C ALA A 3 -6.61 -16.20 0.17
N ALA A 4 -5.78 -16.46 1.18
CA ALA A 4 -4.35 -16.73 1.01
C ALA A 4 -4.02 -18.24 0.94
N VAL A 5 -5.02 -19.13 0.84
CA VAL A 5 -4.79 -20.56 0.73
C VAL A 5 -4.00 -20.88 -0.53
N THR A 6 -3.05 -21.81 -0.41
CA THR A 6 -2.29 -22.34 -1.54
C THR A 6 -2.87 -23.67 -1.94
N GLU A 7 -3.26 -23.82 -3.18
CA GLU A 7 -3.83 -25.05 -3.74
C GLU A 7 -2.98 -25.55 -4.91
N GLU A 8 -3.03 -26.85 -5.12
CA GLU A 8 -2.47 -27.50 -6.28
C GLU A 8 -3.53 -27.53 -7.39
N PHE A 9 -3.39 -26.65 -8.38
CA PHE A 9 -4.33 -26.56 -9.48
C PHE A 9 -3.98 -27.47 -10.67
N HIS A 10 -2.77 -28.01 -10.70
CA HIS A 10 -2.27 -28.99 -11.65
C HIS A 10 -1.17 -29.81 -10.97
N PRO A 11 -1.02 -31.12 -11.23
CA PRO A 11 0.01 -31.93 -10.61
C PRO A 11 1.41 -31.28 -10.66
N GLY A 12 2.00 -31.06 -9.48
CA GLY A 12 3.28 -30.37 -9.30
C GLY A 12 3.25 -28.83 -9.33
N PHE A 13 2.11 -28.22 -9.64
CA PHE A 13 1.96 -26.75 -9.70
C PHE A 13 1.03 -26.24 -8.59
N ARG A 14 1.60 -25.47 -7.68
CA ARG A 14 0.88 -24.88 -6.55
C ARG A 14 0.91 -23.37 -6.62
N ASN A 15 -0.22 -22.72 -6.35
CA ASN A 15 -0.34 -21.28 -6.29
C ASN A 15 -1.33 -20.84 -5.23
N SER A 16 -1.22 -19.58 -4.79
CA SER A 16 -2.25 -18.97 -3.96
C SER A 16 -3.50 -18.72 -4.79
N VAL A 17 -4.67 -19.03 -4.24
CA VAL A 17 -5.95 -18.86 -4.94
C VAL A 17 -6.26 -17.40 -5.23
N ALA A 18 -5.95 -16.48 -4.30
CA ALA A 18 -6.29 -15.07 -4.47
C ALA A 18 -5.18 -14.10 -4.05
N SER A 19 -4.11 -14.57 -3.42
CA SER A 19 -3.02 -13.72 -2.92
C SER A 19 -1.77 -13.84 -3.78
N TYR A 20 -1.79 -13.18 -4.92
CA TYR A 20 -0.69 -13.22 -5.90
C TYR A 20 0.44 -12.21 -5.63
N THR A 21 0.25 -11.30 -4.68
CA THR A 21 1.23 -10.28 -4.31
C THR A 21 1.34 -10.17 -2.79
N VAL A 22 2.57 -10.02 -2.30
CA VAL A 22 2.86 -9.68 -0.90
C VAL A 22 3.00 -8.17 -0.79
N SER A 23 1.90 -7.45 -0.59
CA SER A 23 1.90 -5.99 -0.51
C SER A 23 1.61 -5.43 0.89
N LEU A 24 0.80 -6.13 1.67
CA LEU A 24 0.31 -5.66 2.97
C LEU A 24 0.84 -6.46 4.17
N LEU A 25 1.72 -7.44 3.93
CA LEU A 25 2.33 -8.19 5.04
C LEU A 25 3.25 -7.27 5.84
N ASN A 26 2.83 -6.96 7.07
CA ASN A 26 3.54 -6.02 7.91
C ASN A 26 4.91 -6.59 8.32
N PRO A 27 6.01 -5.82 8.21
CA PRO A 27 7.35 -6.26 8.61
C PRO A 27 7.42 -6.75 10.06
N ARG A 28 6.61 -6.19 10.96
CA ARG A 28 6.52 -6.65 12.35
C ARG A 28 6.02 -8.09 12.44
N VAL A 29 5.01 -8.45 11.65
CA VAL A 29 4.51 -9.83 11.59
C VAL A 29 5.58 -10.79 11.08
N ILE A 30 6.36 -10.38 10.06
CA ILE A 30 7.49 -11.15 9.54
C ILE A 30 8.52 -11.39 10.64
N ALA A 31 8.86 -10.36 11.41
CA ALA A 31 9.83 -10.43 12.50
C ALA A 31 9.32 -11.26 13.69
N ASP A 32 8.12 -10.97 14.18
CA ASP A 32 7.54 -11.62 15.37
C ASP A 32 7.34 -13.12 15.15
N LEU A 33 6.92 -13.52 13.94
CA LEU A 33 6.74 -14.91 13.55
C LEU A 33 8.01 -15.55 12.94
N ARG A 34 9.11 -14.82 12.82
CA ARG A 34 10.37 -15.28 12.24
C ARG A 34 10.20 -15.96 10.87
N LEU A 35 9.33 -15.42 10.02
CA LEU A 35 8.91 -16.07 8.78
C LEU A 35 10.06 -16.41 7.84
N ALA A 36 11.14 -15.63 7.84
CA ALA A 36 12.34 -15.93 7.06
C ALA A 36 13.01 -17.27 7.49
N GLN A 37 12.98 -17.59 8.79
CA GLN A 37 13.50 -18.88 9.31
C GLN A 37 12.63 -20.06 8.89
N HIS A 38 11.36 -19.80 8.58
CA HIS A 38 10.40 -20.81 8.07
C HIS A 38 10.32 -20.82 6.54
N GLY A 39 11.30 -20.20 5.85
CA GLY A 39 11.42 -20.27 4.41
C GLY A 39 10.67 -19.18 3.63
N LEU A 40 10.11 -18.17 4.28
CA LEU A 40 9.53 -17.03 3.56
C LEU A 40 10.63 -16.33 2.76
N ARG A 41 10.45 -16.27 1.45
CA ARG A 41 11.27 -15.49 0.54
C ARG A 41 10.37 -14.60 -0.31
N VAL A 42 10.48 -13.30 -0.11
CA VAL A 42 9.79 -12.30 -0.94
C VAL A 42 10.70 -11.96 -2.11
N VAL A 43 10.19 -12.10 -3.32
CA VAL A 43 10.90 -11.78 -4.56
C VAL A 43 10.29 -10.52 -5.15
N GLU A 44 11.10 -9.51 -5.36
CA GLU A 44 10.65 -8.28 -6.01
C GLU A 44 10.44 -8.52 -7.51
N ARG A 45 9.35 -7.99 -8.02
CA ARG A 45 9.06 -8.03 -9.46
C ARG A 45 9.73 -6.83 -10.13
N PRO A 46 10.23 -7.00 -11.37
CA PRO A 46 10.87 -5.90 -12.11
C PRO A 46 9.89 -4.77 -12.43
N TYR A 47 8.59 -5.07 -12.46
CA TYR A 47 7.51 -4.09 -12.69
C TYR A 47 6.39 -4.28 -11.67
N SER A 48 5.79 -3.19 -11.21
CA SER A 48 4.59 -3.25 -10.38
C SER A 48 3.37 -3.67 -11.21
N ASN A 49 3.27 -3.17 -12.43
CA ASN A 49 2.19 -3.49 -13.36
C ASN A 49 2.75 -3.75 -14.76
N PHE A 50 2.17 -4.74 -15.42
CA PHE A 50 2.44 -5.09 -16.80
C PHE A 50 1.11 -5.22 -17.54
N LEU A 51 0.90 -4.40 -18.56
CA LEU A 51 -0.30 -4.41 -19.38
C LEU A 51 0.09 -4.68 -20.83
N PRO A 52 -0.15 -5.89 -21.36
CA PRO A 52 0.03 -6.18 -22.78
C PRO A 52 -1.06 -5.49 -23.59
N LEU A 53 -0.70 -5.00 -24.76
CA LEU A 53 -1.62 -4.35 -25.71
C LEU A 53 -1.84 -5.22 -26.94
N PRO A 54 -2.99 -5.08 -27.62
CA PRO A 54 -3.32 -5.90 -28.79
C PRO A 54 -2.36 -5.76 -29.98
N ASP A 55 -1.64 -4.63 -30.05
CA ASP A 55 -0.66 -4.34 -31.10
C ASP A 55 0.74 -4.90 -30.83
N GLY A 56 0.89 -5.73 -29.81
CA GLY A 56 2.16 -6.35 -29.40
C GLY A 56 3.05 -5.47 -28.52
N ARG A 57 2.66 -4.21 -28.27
CA ARG A 57 3.32 -3.37 -27.28
C ARG A 57 2.92 -3.77 -25.86
N ALA A 58 3.64 -3.28 -24.87
CA ALA A 58 3.25 -3.44 -23.48
C ALA A 58 3.52 -2.14 -22.73
N PHE A 59 2.66 -1.83 -21.77
CA PHE A 59 2.89 -0.77 -20.78
C PHE A 59 3.42 -1.39 -19.50
N ARG A 60 4.57 -0.88 -19.03
CA ARG A 60 5.26 -1.37 -17.84
C ARG A 60 5.36 -0.25 -16.83
N LEU A 61 4.73 -0.40 -15.68
CA LEU A 61 4.76 0.59 -14.61
C LEU A 61 5.59 0.08 -13.44
N GLY A 62 6.41 0.96 -12.86
CA GLY A 62 7.33 0.66 -11.76
C GLY A 62 8.73 0.27 -12.24
N GLY A 63 9.63 0.03 -11.27
CA GLY A 63 11.05 -0.19 -11.55
C GLY A 63 11.78 1.07 -12.03
N GLU A 64 13.04 0.91 -12.41
CA GLU A 64 13.92 2.02 -12.80
C GLU A 64 13.43 2.81 -14.02
N HIS A 65 12.71 2.16 -14.91
CA HIS A 65 12.26 2.76 -16.18
C HIS A 65 10.80 3.22 -16.18
N GLY A 66 10.11 3.16 -15.04
CA GLY A 66 8.67 3.44 -14.96
C GLY A 66 8.29 4.83 -15.47
N LEU A 67 9.06 5.86 -15.14
CA LEU A 67 8.79 7.22 -15.62
C LEU A 67 8.99 7.36 -17.13
N ALA A 68 10.05 6.76 -17.68
CA ALA A 68 10.32 6.76 -19.11
C ALA A 68 9.22 6.02 -19.89
N GLU A 69 8.68 4.95 -19.34
CA GLU A 69 7.54 4.23 -19.93
C GLU A 69 6.28 5.11 -19.95
N VAL A 70 5.97 5.80 -18.83
CA VAL A 70 4.83 6.73 -18.79
C VAL A 70 5.01 7.87 -19.78
N ALA A 71 6.22 8.42 -19.93
CA ALA A 71 6.52 9.50 -20.85
C ALA A 71 6.24 9.14 -22.33
N LYS A 72 6.36 7.88 -22.72
CA LYS A 72 6.00 7.40 -24.06
C LYS A 72 4.51 7.59 -24.39
N TRP A 73 3.66 7.64 -23.36
CA TRP A 73 2.21 7.76 -23.49
C TRP A 73 1.72 9.18 -23.20
N SER A 74 2.32 9.81 -22.18
CA SER A 74 1.96 11.15 -21.74
C SER A 74 3.13 11.82 -21.02
N ALA A 75 3.75 12.80 -21.66
CA ALA A 75 4.80 13.61 -21.03
C ALA A 75 4.27 14.34 -19.80
N ARG A 76 3.03 14.87 -19.86
CA ARG A 76 2.37 15.55 -18.75
C ARG A 76 2.20 14.65 -17.52
N ASP A 77 1.84 13.38 -17.72
CA ASP A 77 1.66 12.46 -16.61
C ASP A 77 3.00 12.02 -16.03
N ALA A 78 4.02 11.84 -16.87
CA ALA A 78 5.38 11.56 -16.40
C ALA A 78 5.93 12.67 -15.50
N GLU A 79 5.66 13.95 -15.81
CA GLU A 79 6.05 15.09 -14.95
C GLU A 79 5.30 15.11 -13.63
N ARG A 80 4.04 14.67 -13.60
CA ARG A 80 3.18 14.71 -12.42
C ARG A 80 3.30 13.48 -11.52
N LEU A 81 3.69 12.35 -12.06
CA LEU A 81 3.76 11.08 -11.34
C LEU A 81 4.66 11.13 -10.10
N PRO A 82 5.86 11.76 -10.11
CA PRO A 82 6.68 11.91 -8.91
C PRO A 82 6.00 12.72 -7.81
N LEU A 83 5.25 13.77 -8.18
CA LEU A 83 4.50 14.60 -7.22
C LEU A 83 3.37 13.79 -6.57
N TYR A 84 2.70 12.97 -7.36
CA TYR A 84 1.67 12.06 -6.87
C TYR A 84 2.24 11.02 -5.89
N TYR A 85 3.37 10.39 -6.23
CA TYR A 85 4.03 9.45 -5.32
C TYR A 85 4.51 10.11 -4.03
N ALA A 86 5.09 11.30 -4.11
CA ALA A 86 5.50 12.05 -2.92
C ALA A 86 4.31 12.42 -2.02
N MET A 87 3.14 12.71 -2.60
CA MET A 87 1.90 12.90 -1.84
C MET A 87 1.48 11.60 -1.15
N LEU A 88 1.44 10.49 -1.88
CA LEU A 88 1.07 9.19 -1.32
C LEU A 88 2.00 8.76 -0.18
N GLU A 89 3.32 8.93 -0.34
CA GLU A 89 4.29 8.56 0.68
C GLU A 89 4.08 9.31 1.99
N ARG A 90 3.80 10.63 1.94
CA ARG A 90 3.48 11.41 3.14
C ARG A 90 2.28 10.86 3.89
N VAL A 91 1.21 10.53 3.17
CA VAL A 91 -0.01 9.97 3.77
C VAL A 91 0.23 8.56 4.31
N VAL A 92 0.86 7.69 3.51
CA VAL A 92 1.13 6.30 3.86
C VAL A 92 2.06 6.18 5.06
N ALA A 93 3.04 7.07 5.22
CA ALA A 93 3.92 7.07 6.39
C ALA A 93 3.14 7.18 7.71
N VAL A 94 2.11 8.02 7.75
CA VAL A 94 1.25 8.16 8.94
C VAL A 94 0.29 6.98 9.08
N LEU A 95 -0.33 6.55 7.97
CA LEU A 95 -1.26 5.41 8.01
C LEU A 95 -0.58 4.13 8.48
N ARG A 96 0.67 3.88 8.10
CA ARG A 96 1.45 2.72 8.57
C ARG A 96 1.62 2.70 10.08
N GLU A 97 1.80 3.86 10.71
CA GLU A 97 1.88 3.94 12.18
C GLU A 97 0.53 3.60 12.84
N LEU A 98 -0.57 3.89 12.17
CA LEU A 98 -1.92 3.66 12.68
C LEU A 98 -2.41 2.22 12.49
N MET A 99 -1.92 1.52 11.46
CA MET A 99 -2.40 0.17 11.10
C MET A 99 -2.32 -0.89 12.21
N LEU A 100 -1.38 -0.74 13.14
CA LEU A 100 -1.18 -1.68 14.25
C LEU A 100 -1.79 -1.18 15.58
N LEU A 101 -2.48 -0.06 15.56
CA LEU A 101 -3.16 0.45 16.74
C LEU A 101 -4.57 -0.12 16.81
N THR A 102 -4.99 -0.47 18.02
CA THR A 102 -6.40 -0.71 18.28
C THR A 102 -7.13 0.62 18.13
N PRO A 103 -8.17 0.70 17.26
CA PRO A 103 -8.94 1.93 17.13
C PRO A 103 -9.64 2.26 18.46
N PRO A 104 -9.69 3.54 18.85
CA PRO A 104 -10.42 3.94 20.04
C PRO A 104 -11.92 3.68 19.86
N ASN A 105 -12.57 3.24 20.93
CA ASN A 105 -14.02 3.17 20.96
C ASN A 105 -14.59 4.58 21.06
N VAL A 106 -15.37 5.01 20.09
CA VAL A 106 -16.03 6.34 20.04
C VAL A 106 -17.55 6.22 20.19
N SER A 107 -18.05 5.03 20.55
CA SER A 107 -19.47 4.80 20.84
C SER A 107 -19.81 5.14 22.31
N ASP A 108 -21.07 4.94 22.67
CA ASP A 108 -21.55 5.14 24.06
C ASP A 108 -20.76 4.25 25.02
N GLY A 109 -20.35 4.82 26.16
CA GLY A 109 -19.48 4.13 27.15
C GLY A 109 -17.99 4.46 27.05
N PHE A 110 -17.65 5.57 26.45
CA PHE A 110 -16.30 6.09 26.28
C PHE A 110 -15.55 6.18 27.63
N VAL A 111 -14.41 5.51 27.74
CA VAL A 111 -13.59 5.47 28.98
C VAL A 111 -12.26 6.22 28.82
N LEU A 112 -11.59 6.50 29.94
CA LEU A 112 -10.29 7.23 29.93
C LEU A 112 -9.26 6.62 28.97
N GLY A 113 -9.23 5.29 28.84
CA GLY A 113 -8.35 4.58 27.91
C GLY A 113 -8.59 4.97 26.46
N ASP A 114 -9.84 5.14 26.06
CA ASP A 114 -10.24 5.57 24.70
C ASP A 114 -9.84 7.01 24.41
N TRP A 115 -9.88 7.87 25.44
CA TRP A 115 -9.37 9.24 25.38
C TRP A 115 -7.86 9.25 25.09
N LEU A 116 -7.09 8.46 25.82
CA LEU A 116 -5.65 8.36 25.62
C LEU A 116 -5.31 7.77 24.24
N ALA A 117 -6.06 6.76 23.79
CA ALA A 117 -5.90 6.18 22.46
C ALA A 117 -6.23 7.21 21.36
N SER A 118 -7.33 7.95 21.51
CA SER A 118 -7.72 9.02 20.57
C SER A 118 -6.68 10.14 20.52
N ALA A 119 -6.14 10.57 21.67
CA ALA A 119 -5.08 11.56 21.74
C ALA A 119 -3.78 11.07 21.09
N ALA A 120 -3.45 9.77 21.21
CA ALA A 120 -2.30 9.17 20.52
C ALA A 120 -2.45 9.17 19.00
N VAL A 121 -3.65 8.84 18.50
CA VAL A 121 -3.98 8.93 17.06
C VAL A 121 -3.91 10.37 16.58
N ALA A 122 -4.55 11.30 17.30
CA ALA A 122 -4.54 12.73 16.96
C ALA A 122 -3.11 13.30 16.92
N ARG A 123 -2.25 12.90 17.87
CA ARG A 123 -0.84 13.31 17.87
C ARG A 123 -0.07 12.78 16.66
N ARG A 124 -0.35 11.56 16.18
CA ARG A 124 0.27 11.01 14.97
C ARG A 124 -0.19 11.74 13.73
N LEU A 125 -1.49 11.95 13.59
CA LEU A 125 -2.05 12.77 12.51
C LEU A 125 -1.54 14.22 12.57
N GLY A 126 -1.31 14.74 13.78
CA GLY A 126 -0.73 16.06 14.01
C GLY A 126 0.71 16.25 13.52
N ARG A 127 1.46 15.15 13.29
CA ARG A 127 2.80 15.20 12.68
C ARG A 127 2.77 15.54 11.20
N LEU A 128 1.63 15.36 10.54
CA LEU A 128 1.44 15.85 9.19
C LEU A 128 1.48 17.39 9.21
N ASP A 129 2.29 17.96 8.34
CA ASP A 129 2.23 19.38 8.04
C ASP A 129 0.88 19.74 7.38
N MET A 130 0.66 21.01 7.11
CA MET A 130 -0.58 21.47 6.47
C MET A 130 -0.81 20.85 5.08
N ARG A 131 0.27 20.55 4.35
CA ARG A 131 0.19 19.86 3.06
C ARG A 131 -0.24 18.42 3.24
N GLY A 132 0.41 17.68 4.14
CA GLY A 132 0.06 16.28 4.40
C GLY A 132 -1.36 16.10 4.92
N ARG A 133 -1.88 17.04 5.74
CA ARG A 133 -3.30 17.03 6.19
C ARG A 133 -4.25 17.25 5.01
N ARG A 134 -3.91 18.17 4.13
CA ARG A 134 -4.69 18.42 2.91
C ARG A 134 -4.65 17.22 1.97
N ASP A 135 -3.47 16.65 1.75
CA ASP A 135 -3.29 15.45 0.92
C ASP A 135 -4.12 14.28 1.46
N LEU A 136 -4.15 14.09 2.79
CA LEU A 136 -4.98 13.06 3.44
C LEU A 136 -6.48 13.31 3.18
N LEU A 137 -6.95 14.53 3.37
CA LEU A 137 -8.34 14.90 3.10
C LEU A 137 -8.68 14.71 1.62
N ASP A 138 -7.81 15.16 0.73
CA ASP A 138 -8.00 15.06 -0.71
C ASP A 138 -8.08 13.59 -1.17
N LEU A 139 -7.26 12.70 -0.58
CA LEU A 139 -7.29 11.28 -0.88
C LEU A 139 -8.65 10.63 -0.55
N PHE A 140 -9.28 11.04 0.56
CA PHE A 140 -10.56 10.47 0.98
C PHE A 140 -11.79 11.19 0.42
N THR A 141 -11.64 12.43 -0.03
CA THR A 141 -12.78 13.26 -0.45
C THR A 141 -12.86 13.50 -1.94
N LYS A 142 -11.74 13.39 -2.65
CA LYS A 142 -11.71 13.61 -4.10
C LYS A 142 -11.67 12.29 -4.85
N SER A 143 -12.50 12.17 -5.88
CA SER A 143 -12.40 11.03 -6.79
C SER A 143 -11.12 11.11 -7.63
N ALA A 144 -10.52 9.96 -7.94
CA ALA A 144 -9.27 9.85 -8.70
C ALA A 144 -9.33 10.41 -10.14
N GLY A 145 -10.49 10.89 -10.59
CA GLY A 145 -10.74 11.38 -11.95
C GLY A 145 -10.94 12.90 -12.06
N ARG A 146 -10.56 13.68 -11.05
CA ARG A 146 -10.64 15.16 -11.12
C ARG A 146 -9.29 15.83 -10.95
#